data_fdc845ceb67c4dcc7e347c8ec650eece
#
_entry.id   fdc845ceb67c4dcc7e347c8ec650eece
#
_cell.length_a   1.000
_cell.length_b   1.000
_cell.length_c   1.000
_cell.angle_alpha   90.00
_cell.angle_beta   90.00
_cell.angle_gamma   90.00
#
_symmetry.space_group_name_H-M   'P 1'
#
loop_
_entity.id
_entity.type
_entity.pdbx_description
1 polymer ?
#
loop_
_entity_poly.entity_id
_entity_poly.type
_entity_poly.pdbx_seq_one_letter_code
_entity_poly.pdbx_strand_id
1 'polypeptide(L)'
;SLGATYEGRQTGTFGDIAAISFNGNKIITGSCGGALLTNSKKAADRVRKWSTQAREDAAWYQHEELGYNYRMSNVVAGVVRGQLPYLEEHMAQKRAIYERYREGLRGLPVTMNPYEAAKAEPNFWLSCLLIDEKAMCPQERGDLEARYEGQSGKSCPTEIIEALARYNAEARPIWKPMHLQPFFRDKAFISAGPGEDVGADIFRRGLCLPSDNKLTADRQERIMEIVRACFA
;
A
#
# COMPACT_ATOMS: atom_id res chain seq x y z
N SER A 1 6.48 -2.91 3.08
CA SER A 1 7.89 -2.73 2.65
C SER A 1 8.80 -3.92 3.02
N LEU A 2 8.23 -5.07 3.41
CA LEU A 2 9.02 -6.28 3.66
C LEU A 2 9.83 -6.66 2.42
N GLY A 3 11.14 -6.88 2.60
CA GLY A 3 12.09 -7.15 1.51
C GLY A 3 12.66 -5.92 0.82
N ALA A 4 12.05 -4.74 0.95
CA ALA A 4 12.58 -3.52 0.37
C ALA A 4 13.83 -3.03 1.11
N THR A 5 14.79 -2.42 0.37
CA THR A 5 15.99 -1.83 0.95
C THR A 5 16.14 -0.36 0.56
N TYR A 6 16.83 0.40 1.40
CA TYR A 6 17.29 1.75 1.11
C TYR A 6 18.75 1.87 1.53
N GLU A 7 19.61 2.29 0.60
CA GLU A 7 21.07 2.32 0.76
C GLU A 7 21.63 0.98 1.31
N GLY A 8 21.15 -0.14 0.76
CA GLY A 8 21.54 -1.48 1.17
C GLY A 8 21.02 -1.95 2.53
N ARG A 9 20.26 -1.12 3.26
CA ARG A 9 19.67 -1.47 4.55
C ARG A 9 18.21 -1.87 4.38
N GLN A 10 17.81 -2.96 5.03
CA GLN A 10 16.42 -3.43 5.04
C GLN A 10 15.50 -2.37 5.66
N THR A 11 14.40 -2.01 4.97
CA THR A 11 13.36 -1.15 5.56
C THR A 11 12.77 -1.81 6.82
N GLY A 12 12.45 -0.99 7.82
CA GLY A 12 12.08 -1.46 9.15
C GLY A 12 13.26 -1.61 10.13
N THR A 13 14.51 -1.28 9.70
CA THR A 13 15.69 -1.33 10.57
C THR A 13 16.31 0.05 10.85
N PHE A 14 15.67 1.14 10.42
CA PHE A 14 16.20 2.50 10.56
C PHE A 14 15.87 3.13 11.93
N GLY A 15 14.70 2.85 12.46
CA GLY A 15 14.25 3.36 13.74
C GLY A 15 14.45 2.37 14.88
N ASP A 16 14.10 2.78 16.09
CA ASP A 16 14.17 1.95 17.31
C ASP A 16 13.12 0.83 17.30
N ILE A 17 11.98 1.10 16.68
CA ILE A 17 10.83 0.19 16.57
C ILE A 17 10.26 0.29 15.16
N ALA A 18 9.95 -0.85 14.56
CA ALA A 18 9.21 -0.93 13.31
C ALA A 18 8.07 -1.94 13.40
N ALA A 19 7.05 -1.74 12.58
CA ALA A 19 5.91 -2.64 12.44
C ALA A 19 5.82 -3.20 11.03
N ILE A 20 5.57 -4.50 10.93
CA ILE A 20 5.28 -5.21 9.67
C ILE A 20 3.84 -5.69 9.72
N SER A 21 3.11 -5.51 8.63
CA SER A 21 1.75 -6.02 8.46
C SER A 21 1.75 -7.30 7.65
N PHE A 22 0.99 -8.29 8.11
CA PHE A 22 0.67 -9.53 7.39
C PHE A 22 -0.82 -9.59 7.02
N ASN A 23 -1.45 -8.42 6.83
CA ASN A 23 -2.85 -8.36 6.40
C ASN A 23 -3.05 -9.04 5.04
N GLY A 24 -4.31 -9.37 4.68
CA GLY A 24 -4.66 -10.20 3.53
C GLY A 24 -4.11 -9.78 2.17
N ASN A 25 -3.85 -8.49 1.98
CA ASN A 25 -3.35 -7.93 0.72
C ASN A 25 -1.82 -7.69 0.69
N LYS A 26 -1.08 -8.11 1.71
CA LYS A 26 0.37 -7.90 1.77
C LYS A 26 1.14 -8.94 0.95
N ILE A 27 2.38 -8.61 0.60
CA ILE A 27 3.27 -9.48 -0.20
C ILE A 27 3.53 -10.83 0.48
N ILE A 28 3.59 -10.85 1.81
CA ILE A 28 3.51 -12.02 2.68
C ILE A 28 2.30 -11.79 3.58
N THR A 29 1.38 -12.74 3.61
CA THR A 29 0.11 -12.55 4.30
C THR A 29 -0.26 -13.73 5.21
N GLY A 30 -0.86 -13.41 6.35
CA GLY A 30 -1.56 -14.36 7.22
C GLY A 30 -3.07 -14.13 7.24
N SER A 31 -3.62 -13.38 6.25
CA SER A 31 -4.98 -12.82 6.29
C SER A 31 -5.13 -11.71 7.34
N CYS A 32 -4.44 -11.80 8.43
CA CYS A 32 -4.33 -10.80 9.50
C CYS A 32 -2.98 -10.92 10.22
N GLY A 33 -2.77 -10.11 11.24
CA GLY A 33 -1.56 -10.13 12.06
C GLY A 33 -0.48 -9.17 11.59
N GLY A 34 0.59 -9.15 12.35
CA GLY A 34 1.76 -8.30 12.12
C GLY A 34 2.90 -8.69 13.05
N ALA A 35 4.03 -8.02 12.89
CA ALA A 35 5.19 -8.18 13.74
C ALA A 35 5.74 -6.81 14.14
N LEU A 36 6.22 -6.71 15.37
CA LEU A 36 7.04 -5.61 15.85
C LEU A 36 8.51 -6.03 15.80
N LEU A 37 9.34 -5.18 15.22
CA LEU A 37 10.79 -5.34 15.15
C LEU A 37 11.46 -4.31 16.05
N THR A 38 12.39 -4.75 16.88
CA THR A 38 13.19 -3.87 17.75
C THR A 38 14.44 -4.59 18.25
N ASN A 39 15.50 -3.84 18.50
CA ASN A 39 16.68 -4.33 19.21
C ASN A 39 16.55 -4.20 20.75
N SER A 40 15.49 -3.54 21.23
CA SER A 40 15.23 -3.40 22.66
C SER A 40 14.48 -4.61 23.22
N LYS A 41 15.17 -5.46 23.97
CA LYS A 41 14.53 -6.58 24.69
C LYS A 41 13.38 -6.09 25.57
N LYS A 42 13.55 -4.96 26.27
CA LYS A 42 12.51 -4.36 27.12
C LYS A 42 11.24 -4.02 26.31
N ALA A 43 11.39 -3.41 25.13
CA ALA A 43 10.27 -3.09 24.27
C ALA A 43 9.58 -4.37 23.74
N ALA A 44 10.36 -5.36 23.31
CA ALA A 44 9.84 -6.63 22.82
C ALA A 44 9.04 -7.38 23.88
N ASP A 45 9.56 -7.48 25.11
CA ASP A 45 8.91 -8.14 26.23
C ASP A 45 7.62 -7.40 26.62
N ARG A 46 7.64 -6.08 26.62
CA ARG A 46 6.45 -5.25 26.91
C ARG A 46 5.33 -5.48 25.89
N VAL A 47 5.65 -5.44 24.59
CA VAL A 47 4.67 -5.70 23.54
C VAL A 47 4.16 -7.14 23.59
N ARG A 48 5.03 -8.09 23.89
CA ARG A 48 4.62 -9.49 24.07
C ARG A 48 3.62 -9.64 25.21
N LYS A 49 3.86 -8.99 26.35
CA LYS A 49 2.94 -8.95 27.49
C LYS A 49 1.60 -8.32 27.10
N TRP A 50 1.61 -7.13 26.51
CA TRP A 50 0.39 -6.42 26.13
C TRP A 50 -0.43 -7.17 25.05
N SER A 51 0.21 -7.79 24.08
CA SER A 51 -0.48 -8.54 23.03
C SER A 51 -1.14 -9.84 23.53
N THR A 52 -0.79 -10.29 24.73
CA THR A 52 -1.33 -11.47 25.41
C THR A 52 -2.12 -11.09 26.66
N GLN A 53 -2.92 -10.03 26.57
CA GLN A 53 -3.84 -9.54 27.60
C GLN A 53 -3.15 -8.98 28.86
N ALA A 54 -1.85 -8.71 28.84
CA ALA A 54 -1.06 -8.33 30.02
C ALA A 54 -1.24 -9.29 31.21
N ARG A 55 -1.42 -10.58 30.92
CA ARG A 55 -1.60 -11.60 31.94
C ARG A 55 -0.32 -11.80 32.74
N GLU A 56 -0.47 -11.85 34.08
CA GLU A 56 0.60 -12.18 35.01
C GLU A 56 0.82 -13.68 35.13
N ASP A 57 2.01 -14.06 35.60
CA ASP A 57 2.33 -15.48 35.91
C ASP A 57 1.73 -15.86 37.27
N ALA A 58 0.44 -16.21 37.24
CA ALA A 58 -0.34 -16.61 38.41
C ALA A 58 -1.19 -17.84 38.09
N ALA A 59 -1.64 -18.57 39.12
CA ALA A 59 -2.49 -19.72 38.95
C ALA A 59 -3.91 -19.40 38.44
N TRP A 60 -4.31 -18.15 38.49
CA TRP A 60 -5.55 -17.61 37.97
C TRP A 60 -5.28 -16.47 36.98
N TYR A 61 -6.33 -15.93 36.34
CA TYR A 61 -6.21 -14.74 35.48
C TYR A 61 -5.98 -13.51 36.34
N GLN A 62 -4.73 -13.05 36.41
CA GLN A 62 -4.29 -11.86 37.12
C GLN A 62 -3.83 -10.83 36.08
N HIS A 63 -4.28 -9.59 36.20
CA HIS A 63 -3.95 -8.48 35.34
C HIS A 63 -3.66 -7.24 36.19
N GLU A 64 -2.43 -6.74 36.15
CA GLU A 64 -2.01 -5.52 36.86
C GLU A 64 -2.05 -4.29 35.95
N GLU A 65 -2.16 -4.52 34.64
CA GLU A 65 -2.24 -3.46 33.64
C GLU A 65 -3.15 -3.87 32.48
N LEU A 66 -3.57 -2.87 31.68
CA LEU A 66 -4.38 -3.11 30.48
C LEU A 66 -3.55 -3.81 29.40
N GLY A 67 -4.09 -4.87 28.85
CA GLY A 67 -3.56 -5.59 27.70
C GLY A 67 -4.63 -5.95 26.69
N TYR A 68 -4.21 -6.57 25.58
CA TYR A 68 -5.06 -6.81 24.41
C TYR A 68 -4.88 -8.24 23.90
N ASN A 69 -5.88 -8.76 23.23
CA ASN A 69 -5.78 -10.02 22.49
C ASN A 69 -5.29 -9.73 21.05
N TYR A 70 -4.02 -9.36 20.89
CA TYR A 70 -3.43 -8.97 19.63
C TYR A 70 -2.37 -9.93 19.10
N ARG A 71 -2.07 -11.00 19.83
CA ARG A 71 -1.12 -11.99 19.37
C ARG A 71 -1.72 -12.85 18.26
N MET A 72 -1.04 -12.94 17.12
CA MET A 72 -1.48 -13.85 16.06
C MET A 72 -1.47 -15.31 16.56
N SER A 73 -2.41 -16.11 16.08
CA SER A 73 -2.46 -17.54 16.39
C SER A 73 -1.29 -18.29 15.72
N ASN A 74 -0.99 -19.49 16.23
CA ASN A 74 0.03 -20.35 15.62
C ASN A 74 -0.32 -20.75 14.19
N VAL A 75 -1.62 -20.86 13.85
CA VAL A 75 -2.08 -21.13 12.47
C VAL A 75 -1.69 -19.99 11.56
N VAL A 76 -2.01 -18.73 11.93
CA VAL A 76 -1.63 -17.53 11.16
C VAL A 76 -0.10 -17.40 11.06
N ALA A 77 0.61 -17.64 12.16
CA ALA A 77 2.08 -17.62 12.16
C ALA A 77 2.66 -18.70 11.23
N GLY A 78 2.07 -19.88 11.19
CA GLY A 78 2.45 -20.98 10.29
C GLY A 78 2.27 -20.60 8.82
N VAL A 79 1.13 -19.99 8.47
CA VAL A 79 0.85 -19.50 7.10
C VAL A 79 1.86 -18.43 6.67
N VAL A 80 2.16 -17.46 7.54
CA VAL A 80 3.18 -16.42 7.28
C VAL A 80 4.56 -17.06 7.09
N ARG A 81 4.95 -17.93 8.02
CA ARG A 81 6.26 -18.61 7.98
C ARG A 81 6.44 -19.44 6.72
N GLY A 82 5.39 -20.13 6.25
CA GLY A 82 5.43 -20.93 5.04
C GLY A 82 5.65 -20.13 3.75
N GLN A 83 5.33 -18.84 3.76
CA GLN A 83 5.52 -17.95 2.61
C GLN A 83 6.88 -17.21 2.60
N LEU A 84 7.53 -17.06 3.76
CA LEU A 84 8.78 -16.30 3.84
C LEU A 84 9.89 -16.81 2.89
N PRO A 85 10.08 -18.13 2.66
CA PRO A 85 11.05 -18.61 1.70
C PRO A 85 10.81 -18.16 0.25
N TYR A 86 9.59 -17.75 -0.09
CA TYR A 86 9.19 -17.30 -1.42
C TYR A 86 9.18 -15.78 -1.57
N LEU A 87 9.66 -15.02 -0.58
CA LEU A 87 9.62 -13.56 -0.62
C LEU A 87 10.34 -12.98 -1.84
N GLU A 88 11.55 -13.48 -2.14
CA GLU A 88 12.35 -13.03 -3.30
C GLU A 88 11.63 -13.32 -4.62
N GLU A 89 11.01 -14.49 -4.74
CA GLU A 89 10.20 -14.85 -5.90
C GLU A 89 9.01 -13.90 -6.06
N HIS A 90 8.30 -13.64 -4.98
CA HIS A 90 7.17 -12.69 -4.99
C HIS A 90 7.62 -11.28 -5.40
N MET A 91 8.75 -10.81 -4.89
CA MET A 91 9.31 -9.50 -5.27
C MET A 91 9.69 -9.45 -6.75
N ALA A 92 10.29 -10.51 -7.28
CA ALA A 92 10.65 -10.60 -8.70
C ALA A 92 9.39 -10.58 -9.59
N GLN A 93 8.33 -11.31 -9.23
CA GLN A 93 7.04 -11.29 -9.92
C GLN A 93 6.40 -9.89 -9.89
N LYS A 94 6.38 -9.24 -8.73
CA LYS A 94 5.88 -7.87 -8.57
C LYS A 94 6.66 -6.85 -9.41
N ARG A 95 7.99 -6.97 -9.43
CA ARG A 95 8.86 -6.13 -10.27
C ARG A 95 8.51 -6.32 -11.76
N ALA A 96 8.34 -7.56 -12.22
CA ALA A 96 7.98 -7.84 -13.60
C ALA A 96 6.61 -7.23 -13.99
N ILE A 97 5.63 -7.27 -13.09
CA ILE A 97 4.33 -6.63 -13.29
C ILE A 97 4.49 -5.10 -13.40
N TYR A 98 5.24 -4.49 -12.49
CA TYR A 98 5.51 -3.05 -12.49
C TYR A 98 6.19 -2.61 -13.78
N GLU A 99 7.25 -3.32 -14.20
CA GLU A 99 8.01 -2.97 -15.41
C GLU A 99 7.15 -3.09 -16.67
N ARG A 100 6.29 -4.09 -16.75
CA ARG A 100 5.36 -4.26 -17.89
C ARG A 100 4.35 -3.12 -17.94
N TYR A 101 3.81 -2.67 -16.81
CA TYR A 101 2.97 -1.46 -16.79
C TYR A 101 3.74 -0.21 -17.19
N ARG A 102 4.94 -0.02 -16.65
CA ARG A 102 5.80 1.12 -16.97
C ARG A 102 6.08 1.22 -18.47
N GLU A 103 6.39 0.09 -19.11
CA GLU A 103 6.63 0.03 -20.55
C GLU A 103 5.34 0.17 -21.34
N GLY A 104 4.32 -0.59 -20.98
CA GLY A 104 3.06 -0.63 -21.72
C GLY A 104 2.23 0.65 -21.64
N LEU A 105 2.40 1.48 -20.63
CA LEU A 105 1.73 2.78 -20.50
C LEU A 105 2.63 3.95 -20.97
N ARG A 106 3.79 3.66 -21.56
CA ARG A 106 4.66 4.68 -22.12
C ARG A 106 3.94 5.52 -23.17
N GLY A 107 4.15 6.83 -23.12
CA GLY A 107 3.51 7.79 -24.02
C GLY A 107 2.18 8.36 -23.53
N LEU A 108 1.57 7.76 -22.51
CA LEU A 108 0.47 8.40 -21.78
C LEU A 108 1.01 9.47 -20.82
N PRO A 109 0.19 10.47 -20.50
CA PRO A 109 0.55 11.50 -19.51
C PRO A 109 0.42 10.97 -18.08
N VAL A 110 1.17 9.91 -17.77
CA VAL A 110 1.17 9.25 -16.46
C VAL A 110 2.59 8.91 -16.03
N THR A 111 2.80 8.88 -14.72
CA THR A 111 4.06 8.43 -14.10
C THR A 111 3.76 7.26 -13.19
N MET A 112 4.50 6.15 -13.34
CA MET A 112 4.44 5.04 -12.39
C MET A 112 5.11 5.46 -11.08
N ASN A 113 4.74 4.80 -9.95
CA ASN A 113 5.31 5.13 -8.63
C ASN A 113 6.85 5.24 -8.72
N PRO A 114 7.40 6.46 -8.52
CA PRO A 114 8.82 6.71 -8.69
C PRO A 114 9.62 6.16 -7.51
N TYR A 115 10.88 5.80 -7.77
CA TYR A 115 11.86 5.48 -6.76
C TYR A 115 13.26 5.84 -7.25
N GLU A 116 14.16 6.14 -6.34
CA GLU A 116 15.55 6.44 -6.65
C GLU A 116 16.35 5.13 -6.76
N ALA A 117 16.46 4.60 -7.98
CA ALA A 117 17.06 3.28 -8.23
C ALA A 117 18.52 3.15 -7.75
N ALA A 118 19.25 4.27 -7.60
CA ALA A 118 20.60 4.28 -7.06
C ALA A 118 20.66 4.00 -5.54
N LYS A 119 19.55 4.22 -4.83
CA LYS A 119 19.49 4.10 -3.36
C LYS A 119 18.47 3.10 -2.86
N ALA A 120 17.40 2.85 -3.63
CA ALA A 120 16.25 2.09 -3.17
C ALA A 120 15.96 0.88 -4.05
N GLU A 121 15.70 -0.26 -3.42
CA GLU A 121 15.12 -1.44 -4.02
C GLU A 121 13.74 -1.69 -3.42
N PRO A 122 12.66 -1.21 -4.06
CA PRO A 122 11.31 -1.45 -3.57
C PRO A 122 10.89 -2.91 -3.76
N ASN A 123 9.98 -3.37 -2.93
CA ASN A 123 9.37 -4.69 -3.10
C ASN A 123 8.24 -4.73 -4.15
N PHE A 124 7.93 -3.60 -4.78
CA PHE A 124 6.88 -3.43 -5.79
C PHE A 124 5.52 -4.00 -5.38
N TRP A 125 5.20 -3.97 -4.09
CA TRP A 125 3.93 -4.51 -3.57
C TRP A 125 2.72 -4.13 -4.42
N LEU A 126 2.61 -2.86 -4.82
CA LEU A 126 1.59 -2.36 -5.72
C LEU A 126 2.22 -1.54 -6.85
N SER A 127 1.65 -1.67 -8.05
CA SER A 127 1.94 -0.81 -9.18
C SER A 127 0.97 0.36 -9.16
N CYS A 128 1.47 1.55 -8.83
CA CYS A 128 0.67 2.77 -8.75
C CYS A 128 0.99 3.66 -9.95
N LEU A 129 -0.01 4.35 -10.45
CA LEU A 129 0.19 5.41 -11.44
C LEU A 129 -0.34 6.73 -10.91
N LEU A 130 0.31 7.80 -11.35
CA LEU A 130 -0.06 9.18 -11.09
C LEU A 130 -0.30 9.86 -12.43
N ILE A 131 -1.47 10.45 -12.63
CA ILE A 131 -1.82 11.18 -13.85
C ILE A 131 -1.19 12.57 -13.79
N ASP A 132 -0.62 13.05 -14.89
CA ASP A 132 -0.09 14.40 -14.98
C ASP A 132 -1.21 15.42 -14.74
N GLU A 133 -0.93 16.46 -14.00
CA GLU A 133 -1.95 17.44 -13.60
C GLU A 133 -2.68 18.06 -14.79
N LYS A 134 -1.96 18.37 -15.87
CA LYS A 134 -2.53 18.94 -17.10
C LYS A 134 -3.42 17.97 -17.89
N ALA A 135 -3.29 16.67 -17.61
CA ALA A 135 -4.05 15.61 -18.24
C ALA A 135 -5.22 15.10 -17.35
N MET A 136 -5.45 15.75 -16.22
CA MET A 136 -6.61 15.45 -15.40
C MET A 136 -7.89 16.03 -16.02
N CYS A 137 -8.93 15.19 -16.14
CA CYS A 137 -10.29 15.70 -16.33
C CYS A 137 -10.88 16.15 -14.97
N PRO A 138 -11.94 16.98 -14.95
CA PRO A 138 -12.60 17.40 -13.73
C PRO A 138 -13.08 16.19 -12.91
N GLN A 139 -12.75 16.18 -11.63
CA GLN A 139 -13.11 15.13 -10.68
C GLN A 139 -13.42 15.77 -9.33
N GLU A 140 -14.54 15.38 -8.74
CA GLU A 140 -14.92 15.71 -7.38
C GLU A 140 -14.95 14.44 -6.53
N ARG A 141 -14.28 14.47 -5.40
CA ARG A 141 -14.31 13.39 -4.40
C ARG A 141 -14.86 13.93 -3.09
N GLY A 142 -16.09 13.57 -2.78
CA GLY A 142 -16.69 13.78 -1.48
C GLY A 142 -16.24 12.75 -0.44
N ASP A 143 -16.94 12.71 0.69
CA ASP A 143 -16.62 11.73 1.73
C ASP A 143 -17.04 10.30 1.37
N LEU A 144 -18.10 10.12 0.59
CA LEU A 144 -18.66 8.80 0.23
C LEU A 144 -18.77 8.57 -1.28
N GLU A 145 -18.74 9.63 -2.09
CA GLU A 145 -18.96 9.54 -3.53
C GLU A 145 -17.82 10.23 -4.30
N ALA A 146 -17.60 9.77 -5.51
CA ALA A 146 -16.76 10.46 -6.48
C ALA A 146 -17.52 10.64 -7.78
N ARG A 147 -17.32 11.77 -8.45
CA ARG A 147 -17.89 12.10 -9.77
C ARG A 147 -16.81 12.66 -10.66
N TYR A 148 -16.95 12.49 -11.95
CA TYR A 148 -16.03 13.08 -12.93
C TYR A 148 -16.80 13.52 -14.19
N GLU A 149 -16.19 14.42 -14.94
CA GLU A 149 -16.64 14.86 -16.25
C GLU A 149 -15.59 14.46 -17.29
N GLY A 150 -15.94 13.48 -18.14
CA GLY A 150 -15.03 12.98 -19.18
C GLY A 150 -14.66 14.06 -20.19
N GLN A 151 -13.38 14.10 -20.54
CA GLN A 151 -12.82 15.02 -21.55
C GLN A 151 -11.87 14.27 -22.45
N SER A 152 -12.01 14.41 -23.78
CA SER A 152 -11.09 13.80 -24.76
C SER A 152 -9.63 14.18 -24.47
N GLY A 153 -8.74 13.20 -24.47
CA GLY A 153 -7.32 13.35 -24.18
C GLY A 153 -6.97 13.52 -22.70
N LYS A 154 -7.95 13.46 -21.80
CA LYS A 154 -7.77 13.58 -20.36
C LYS A 154 -8.52 12.49 -19.61
N SER A 155 -8.04 12.14 -18.43
CA SER A 155 -8.72 11.20 -17.57
C SER A 155 -8.50 11.53 -16.07
N CYS A 156 -9.11 10.75 -15.20
CA CYS A 156 -8.90 10.83 -13.76
C CYS A 156 -8.93 9.43 -13.13
N PRO A 157 -8.41 9.27 -11.89
CA PRO A 157 -8.45 8.00 -11.20
C PRO A 157 -9.85 7.39 -11.08
N THR A 158 -10.90 8.21 -10.88
CA THR A 158 -12.27 7.71 -10.78
C THR A 158 -12.73 7.06 -12.08
N GLU A 159 -12.51 7.72 -13.22
CA GLU A 159 -12.85 7.17 -14.54
C GLU A 159 -12.13 5.86 -14.83
N ILE A 160 -10.81 5.81 -14.62
CA ILE A 160 -10.02 4.60 -14.87
C ILE A 160 -10.48 3.44 -13.98
N ILE A 161 -10.75 3.70 -12.70
CA ILE A 161 -11.24 2.67 -11.76
C ILE A 161 -12.59 2.13 -12.22
N GLU A 162 -13.53 2.99 -12.63
CA GLU A 162 -14.83 2.56 -13.14
C GLU A 162 -14.72 1.82 -14.47
N ALA A 163 -13.85 2.27 -15.38
CA ALA A 163 -13.61 1.59 -16.64
C ALA A 163 -13.06 0.18 -16.42
N LEU A 164 -12.10 0.01 -15.53
CA LEU A 164 -11.56 -1.30 -15.15
C LEU A 164 -12.62 -2.19 -14.48
N ALA A 165 -13.42 -1.63 -13.59
CA ALA A 165 -14.47 -2.37 -12.88
C ALA A 165 -15.51 -2.99 -13.84
N ARG A 166 -15.83 -2.35 -14.95
CA ARG A 166 -16.71 -2.89 -16.00
C ARG A 166 -16.21 -4.20 -16.64
N TYR A 167 -14.90 -4.44 -16.53
CA TYR A 167 -14.23 -5.66 -17.00
C TYR A 167 -13.79 -6.58 -15.85
N ASN A 168 -14.38 -6.41 -14.67
CA ASN A 168 -14.07 -7.18 -13.47
C ASN A 168 -12.57 -7.11 -13.06
N ALA A 169 -11.94 -5.98 -13.32
CA ALA A 169 -10.58 -5.68 -12.88
C ALA A 169 -10.63 -4.64 -11.75
N GLU A 170 -10.12 -5.00 -10.58
CA GLU A 170 -10.16 -4.14 -9.40
C GLU A 170 -8.94 -3.22 -9.36
N ALA A 171 -9.16 -1.92 -9.51
CA ALA A 171 -8.20 -0.87 -9.19
C ALA A 171 -8.70 -0.06 -8.00
N ARG A 172 -7.82 0.68 -7.33
CA ARG A 172 -8.18 1.46 -6.14
C ARG A 172 -7.50 2.84 -6.17
N PRO A 173 -8.12 3.88 -5.61
CA PRO A 173 -7.42 5.14 -5.38
C PRO A 173 -6.19 4.89 -4.50
N ILE A 174 -5.15 5.72 -4.64
CA ILE A 174 -4.12 5.81 -3.60
C ILE A 174 -4.78 6.30 -2.32
N TRP A 175 -4.22 5.92 -1.17
CA TRP A 175 -4.85 6.14 0.14
C TRP A 175 -5.13 7.62 0.43
N LYS A 176 -6.35 7.91 0.87
CA LYS A 176 -6.73 9.24 1.38
C LYS A 176 -5.86 9.54 2.62
N PRO A 177 -5.09 10.65 2.62
CA PRO A 177 -4.28 11.03 3.77
C PRO A 177 -5.09 11.19 5.06
N MET A 178 -4.46 10.90 6.20
CA MET A 178 -5.15 10.91 7.48
C MET A 178 -5.75 12.28 7.83
N HIS A 179 -5.07 13.39 7.53
CA HIS A 179 -5.58 14.73 7.78
C HIS A 179 -6.81 15.11 6.92
N LEU A 180 -7.05 14.39 5.82
CA LEU A 180 -8.25 14.54 5.00
C LEU A 180 -9.41 13.64 5.46
N GLN A 181 -9.18 12.73 6.41
CA GLN A 181 -10.26 11.91 6.95
C GLN A 181 -11.20 12.76 7.81
N PRO A 182 -12.54 12.56 7.73
CA PRO A 182 -13.50 13.34 8.51
C PRO A 182 -13.20 13.37 10.00
N PHE A 183 -12.71 12.26 10.54
CA PHE A 183 -12.36 12.11 11.95
C PHE A 183 -11.21 13.04 12.40
N PHE A 184 -10.32 13.44 11.48
CA PHE A 184 -9.16 14.28 11.77
C PHE A 184 -9.33 15.73 11.27
N ARG A 185 -10.51 16.11 10.79
CA ARG A 185 -10.79 17.43 10.19
C ARG A 185 -10.40 18.62 11.08
N ASP A 186 -10.54 18.45 12.40
CA ASP A 186 -10.23 19.49 13.39
C ASP A 186 -8.78 19.41 13.92
N LYS A 187 -7.94 18.56 13.34
CA LYS A 187 -6.55 18.42 13.78
C LYS A 187 -5.63 19.23 12.88
N ALA A 188 -4.60 19.83 13.51
CA ALA A 188 -3.57 20.55 12.77
C ALA A 188 -2.83 19.62 11.82
N PHE A 189 -2.65 20.08 10.57
CA PHE A 189 -1.76 19.45 9.58
C PHE A 189 -0.51 20.30 9.43
N ILE A 190 0.66 19.67 9.53
CA ILE A 190 1.96 20.31 9.36
C ILE A 190 2.56 19.81 8.06
N SER A 191 2.65 20.68 7.06
CA SER A 191 3.30 20.39 5.78
C SER A 191 4.82 20.62 5.85
N ALA A 192 5.56 20.00 4.92
CA ALA A 192 7.00 20.19 4.79
C ALA A 192 7.36 21.58 4.24
N GLY A 193 6.47 22.19 3.46
CA GLY A 193 6.62 23.55 2.91
C GLY A 193 5.30 24.32 2.90
N PRO A 194 5.33 25.66 2.76
CA PRO A 194 4.13 26.48 2.73
C PRO A 194 3.20 26.10 1.57
N GLY A 195 2.00 25.62 1.90
CA GLY A 195 0.97 25.28 0.92
C GLY A 195 1.16 23.95 0.19
N GLU A 196 2.20 23.17 0.51
CA GLU A 196 2.45 21.86 -0.10
C GLU A 196 1.73 20.74 0.67
N ASP A 197 0.85 20.04 -0.01
CA ASP A 197 0.24 18.80 0.45
C ASP A 197 0.42 17.69 -0.60
N VAL A 198 1.63 17.16 -0.64
CA VAL A 198 2.02 16.09 -1.57
C VAL A 198 1.12 14.87 -1.42
N GLY A 199 0.71 14.54 -0.20
CA GLY A 199 -0.17 13.42 0.06
C GLY A 199 -1.56 13.60 -0.55
N ALA A 200 -2.14 14.79 -0.42
CA ALA A 200 -3.43 15.13 -1.03
C ALA A 200 -3.33 15.15 -2.57
N ASP A 201 -2.25 15.68 -3.14
CA ASP A 201 -2.02 15.68 -4.58
C ASP A 201 -1.90 14.26 -5.14
N ILE A 202 -1.10 13.40 -4.52
CA ILE A 202 -0.99 11.99 -4.91
C ILE A 202 -2.34 11.26 -4.79
N PHE A 203 -3.11 11.51 -3.73
CA PHE A 203 -4.45 10.95 -3.58
C PHE A 203 -5.40 11.44 -4.69
N ARG A 204 -5.32 12.72 -5.05
CA ARG A 204 -6.16 13.34 -6.09
C ARG A 204 -5.91 12.71 -7.47
N ARG A 205 -4.65 12.49 -7.84
CA ARG A 205 -4.23 12.10 -9.19
C ARG A 205 -3.83 10.64 -9.34
N GLY A 206 -3.75 9.89 -8.25
CA GLY A 206 -3.16 8.56 -8.24
C GLY A 206 -4.15 7.42 -8.04
N LEU A 207 -3.81 6.28 -8.60
CA LEU A 207 -4.50 5.00 -8.38
C LEU A 207 -3.52 3.83 -8.37
N CYS A 208 -3.95 2.73 -7.73
CA CYS A 208 -3.26 1.46 -7.72
C CYS A 208 -3.88 0.55 -8.78
N LEU A 209 -3.06 0.04 -9.70
CA LEU A 209 -3.45 -0.94 -10.70
C LEU A 209 -3.45 -2.36 -10.12
N PRO A 210 -4.21 -3.30 -10.72
CA PRO A 210 -4.16 -4.71 -10.35
C PRO A 210 -2.71 -5.22 -10.38
N SER A 211 -2.24 -5.80 -9.28
CA SER A 211 -0.83 -6.20 -9.12
C SER A 211 -0.69 -7.56 -8.44
N ASP A 212 -1.66 -8.46 -8.60
CA ASP A 212 -1.59 -9.83 -8.08
C ASP A 212 -0.50 -10.64 -8.78
N ASN A 213 0.23 -11.49 -8.04
CA ASN A 213 1.30 -12.34 -8.59
C ASN A 213 0.80 -13.31 -9.66
N LYS A 214 -0.51 -13.62 -9.69
CA LYS A 214 -1.15 -14.48 -10.70
C LYS A 214 -1.62 -13.70 -11.93
N LEU A 215 -1.35 -12.40 -11.99
CA LEU A 215 -1.70 -11.57 -13.14
C LEU A 215 -0.90 -11.99 -14.37
N THR A 216 -1.57 -12.58 -15.37
CA THR A 216 -0.95 -13.00 -16.63
C THR A 216 -0.63 -11.80 -17.51
N ALA A 217 0.29 -11.97 -18.47
CA ALA A 217 0.66 -10.92 -19.43
C ALA A 217 -0.55 -10.42 -20.21
N ASP A 218 -1.40 -11.36 -20.72
CA ASP A 218 -2.58 -11.01 -21.52
C ASP A 218 -3.62 -10.21 -20.73
N ARG A 219 -3.85 -10.59 -19.46
CA ARG A 219 -4.74 -9.82 -18.57
C ARG A 219 -4.19 -8.44 -18.29
N GLN A 220 -2.86 -8.33 -18.10
CA GLN A 220 -2.21 -7.05 -17.88
C GLN A 220 -2.26 -6.17 -19.13
N GLU A 221 -2.08 -6.75 -20.34
CA GLU A 221 -2.24 -6.00 -21.59
C GLU A 221 -3.67 -5.47 -21.73
N ARG A 222 -4.68 -6.29 -21.41
CA ARG A 222 -6.07 -5.84 -21.43
C ARG A 222 -6.33 -4.68 -20.46
N ILE A 223 -5.72 -4.70 -19.27
CA ILE A 223 -5.79 -3.58 -18.31
C ILE A 223 -5.18 -2.32 -18.92
N MET A 224 -4.01 -2.43 -19.56
CA MET A 224 -3.34 -1.29 -20.20
C MET A 224 -4.13 -0.72 -21.38
N GLU A 225 -4.78 -1.56 -22.18
CA GLU A 225 -5.70 -1.12 -23.25
C GLU A 225 -6.86 -0.28 -22.69
N ILE A 226 -7.48 -0.73 -21.59
CA ILE A 226 -8.56 0.01 -20.93
C ILE A 226 -8.07 1.35 -20.41
N VAL A 227 -6.90 1.38 -19.77
CA VAL A 227 -6.29 2.63 -19.28
C VAL A 227 -6.00 3.59 -20.46
N ARG A 228 -5.44 3.09 -21.56
CA ARG A 228 -5.19 3.91 -22.77
C ARG A 228 -6.48 4.49 -23.34
N ALA A 229 -7.56 3.71 -23.38
CA ALA A 229 -8.86 4.15 -23.88
C ALA A 229 -9.47 5.30 -23.06
N CYS A 230 -9.11 5.43 -21.78
CA CYS A 230 -9.54 6.57 -20.95
C CYS A 230 -8.86 7.89 -21.32
N PHE A 231 -7.81 7.86 -22.15
CA PHE A 231 -7.11 9.07 -22.64
C PHE A 231 -7.31 9.30 -24.14
N ALA A 232 -8.24 8.59 -24.80
CA ALA A 232 -8.52 8.73 -26.22
C ALA A 232 -9.44 9.93 -26.56
#